data_fe3679bda94c326037c1847fed84dbae
#
_entry.id   fe3679bda94c326037c1847fed84dbae
#
_cell.length_a   1.000
_cell.length_b   1.000
_cell.length_c   1.000
_cell.angle_alpha   90.00
_cell.angle_beta   90.00
_cell.angle_gamma   90.00
#
_symmetry.space_group_name_H-M   'P 1'
#
loop_
_entity.id
_entity.type
_entity.pdbx_description
1 polymer ?
#
loop_
_entity_poly.entity_id
_entity_poly.type
_entity_poly.pdbx_seq_one_letter_code
_entity_poly.pdbx_strand_id
1 'polypeptide(L)'
;MNPVLLFILSASVATGALSAAPDGRRSGAASADGAAAPSVAATARTIDFSGLTWNVKSSGSEAWGPGPNRFSDAASNVWVDDAGRLHLAITYDNGVWKSAEVIAQRSFGYGTYRFTIDSPVDGLDPNVVLGLFTWNDDPAFNHREIDIEFSRWGNPLDATNAQYTVQPYTSSANLTRWTLQPGYSASSHSWRWSSRSVAFQSSAFGNQIKQWSYTRRAGIPKPGGENPRINLWLFRGAAPQNGLPVEVIIGRFEFAP
;
A
#
# COMPACT_ATOMS: atom_id res chain seq x y z
N MET A 1 -12.69 12.88 26.08
CA MET A 1 -11.73 12.15 25.24
C MET A 1 -12.51 11.59 24.05
N ASN A 2 -12.46 12.26 22.89
CA ASN A 2 -13.16 11.80 21.70
C ASN A 2 -12.31 10.73 21.00
N PRO A 3 -12.85 9.56 20.66
CA PRO A 3 -12.14 8.60 19.85
C PRO A 3 -12.00 9.15 18.44
N VAL A 4 -10.76 9.31 17.98
CA VAL A 4 -10.45 9.60 16.57
C VAL A 4 -10.86 8.38 15.75
N LEU A 5 -11.93 8.52 15.00
CA LEU A 5 -12.44 7.49 14.11
C LEU A 5 -11.52 7.42 12.89
N LEU A 6 -10.67 6.41 12.88
CA LEU A 6 -9.74 6.15 11.79
C LEU A 6 -10.50 5.45 10.64
N PHE A 7 -10.83 6.19 9.58
CA PHE A 7 -11.42 5.62 8.36
C PHE A 7 -10.33 5.29 7.36
N ILE A 8 -9.92 4.04 7.31
CA ILE A 8 -9.27 3.50 6.12
C ILE A 8 -10.39 2.92 5.24
N LEU A 9 -10.70 3.58 4.13
CA LEU A 9 -11.69 3.07 3.19
C LEU A 9 -11.05 1.95 2.38
N SER A 10 -11.44 0.71 2.63
CA SER A 10 -11.24 -0.36 1.66
C SER A 10 -12.00 0.01 0.38
N ALA A 11 -11.31 0.09 -0.74
CA ALA A 11 -11.90 0.41 -2.03
C ALA A 11 -12.78 -0.75 -2.50
N SER A 12 -14.08 -0.63 -2.32
CA SER A 12 -15.06 -1.47 -3.03
C SER A 12 -15.14 -0.99 -4.47
N VAL A 13 -14.73 -1.83 -5.42
CA VAL A 13 -15.00 -1.63 -6.84
C VAL A 13 -16.50 -1.83 -7.05
N ALA A 14 -17.23 -0.76 -7.34
CA ALA A 14 -18.63 -0.84 -7.74
C ALA A 14 -18.71 -1.30 -9.19
N THR A 15 -19.06 -2.55 -9.42
CA THR A 15 -19.53 -3.05 -10.71
C THR A 15 -20.96 -2.55 -10.94
N GLY A 16 -21.12 -1.54 -11.77
CA GLY A 16 -22.43 -1.07 -12.21
C GLY A 16 -23.08 -2.05 -13.17
N ALA A 17 -24.16 -2.69 -12.73
CA ALA A 17 -25.04 -3.48 -13.59
C ALA A 17 -25.97 -2.52 -14.36
N LEU A 18 -25.89 -2.50 -15.69
CA LEU A 18 -26.87 -1.85 -16.57
C LEU A 18 -28.15 -2.67 -16.58
N SER A 19 -29.25 -2.04 -16.16
CA SER A 19 -30.61 -2.53 -16.42
C SER A 19 -31.08 -2.02 -17.78
N ALA A 20 -31.49 -2.90 -18.66
CA ALA A 20 -32.12 -2.62 -19.95
C ALA A 20 -33.64 -2.60 -19.80
N ALA A 21 -34.32 -1.68 -20.52
CA ALA A 21 -35.68 -1.86 -21.00
C ALA A 21 -35.98 -0.90 -22.19
N PRO A 22 -37.03 -1.16 -23.02
CA PRO A 22 -36.81 -1.18 -24.46
C PRO A 22 -37.63 -0.14 -25.29
N ASP A 23 -37.30 -0.16 -26.59
CA ASP A 23 -38.19 0.05 -27.76
C ASP A 23 -38.37 1.46 -28.35
N GLY A 24 -38.19 1.52 -29.69
CA GLY A 24 -38.75 2.61 -30.49
C GLY A 24 -38.02 3.06 -31.77
N ARG A 25 -37.89 2.21 -32.78
CA ARG A 25 -37.99 2.50 -34.25
C ARG A 25 -37.17 3.58 -34.95
N ARG A 26 -36.39 3.07 -35.93
CA ARG A 26 -36.26 3.40 -37.40
C ARG A 26 -35.32 4.51 -37.87
N SER A 27 -34.40 4.00 -38.65
CA SER A 27 -33.96 4.29 -40.04
C SER A 27 -32.95 5.42 -40.23
N GLY A 28 -31.86 5.03 -40.88
CA GLY A 28 -30.93 5.92 -41.55
C GLY A 28 -29.54 5.31 -41.69
N ALA A 29 -29.27 4.66 -42.82
CA ALA A 29 -27.98 4.13 -43.18
C ALA A 29 -26.96 5.25 -43.42
N ALA A 30 -25.76 5.11 -42.88
CA ALA A 30 -24.52 5.60 -43.50
C ALA A 30 -23.36 4.80 -42.92
N SER A 31 -22.74 4.02 -43.73
CA SER A 31 -21.50 3.31 -43.52
C SER A 31 -20.35 4.28 -43.25
N ALA A 32 -19.59 4.05 -42.22
CA ALA A 32 -18.20 4.43 -42.18
C ALA A 32 -17.48 3.39 -41.32
N ASP A 33 -16.85 2.44 -42.03
CA ASP A 33 -15.81 1.58 -41.46
C ASP A 33 -14.68 2.44 -40.88
N GLY A 34 -14.66 2.52 -39.59
CA GLY A 34 -13.54 2.98 -38.81
C GLY A 34 -13.23 1.86 -37.82
N ALA A 35 -12.52 0.82 -38.27
CA ALA A 35 -11.94 -0.16 -37.36
C ALA A 35 -11.02 0.58 -36.42
N ALA A 36 -11.48 0.79 -35.19
CA ALA A 36 -10.61 1.22 -34.11
C ALA A 36 -9.54 0.13 -33.95
N ALA A 37 -8.28 0.50 -34.20
CA ALA A 37 -7.15 -0.37 -33.92
C ALA A 37 -7.27 -0.86 -32.45
N PRO A 38 -7.02 -2.15 -32.16
CA PRO A 38 -7.05 -2.63 -30.82
C PRO A 38 -6.06 -1.79 -30.01
N SER A 39 -6.54 -1.10 -28.98
CA SER A 39 -5.67 -0.46 -28.00
C SER A 39 -4.85 -1.57 -27.36
N VAL A 40 -3.58 -1.64 -27.66
CA VAL A 40 -2.64 -2.49 -26.96
C VAL A 40 -2.74 -2.00 -25.51
N ALA A 41 -3.33 -2.81 -24.64
CA ALA A 41 -3.32 -2.52 -23.21
C ALA A 41 -1.85 -2.31 -22.84
N ALA A 42 -1.50 -1.09 -22.40
CA ALA A 42 -0.13 -0.78 -22.04
C ALA A 42 0.29 -1.80 -20.96
N THR A 43 1.34 -2.54 -21.27
CA THR A 43 1.87 -3.53 -20.31
C THR A 43 2.24 -2.78 -19.04
N ALA A 44 1.67 -3.18 -17.91
CA ALA A 44 1.96 -2.53 -16.64
C ALA A 44 3.48 -2.51 -16.42
N ARG A 45 4.02 -1.34 -16.07
CA ARG A 45 5.46 -1.18 -15.81
C ARG A 45 5.87 -2.12 -14.68
N THR A 46 6.99 -2.80 -14.84
CA THR A 46 7.60 -3.65 -13.82
C THR A 46 8.98 -3.14 -13.43
N ILE A 47 9.42 -3.50 -12.24
CA ILE A 47 10.78 -3.32 -11.75
C ILE A 47 11.26 -4.62 -11.10
N ASP A 48 12.57 -4.83 -11.09
CA ASP A 48 13.19 -5.90 -10.34
C ASP A 48 13.79 -5.34 -9.05
N PHE A 49 13.36 -5.87 -7.91
CA PHE A 49 13.81 -5.44 -6.60
C PHE A 49 13.90 -6.65 -5.66
N SER A 50 15.02 -6.77 -4.94
CA SER A 50 15.28 -7.85 -3.98
C SER A 50 15.11 -9.27 -4.58
N GLY A 51 15.47 -9.45 -5.85
CA GLY A 51 15.39 -10.74 -6.55
C GLY A 51 13.96 -11.15 -6.96
N LEU A 52 13.01 -10.23 -6.93
CA LEU A 52 11.62 -10.41 -7.35
C LEU A 52 11.24 -9.37 -8.40
N THR A 53 10.31 -9.73 -9.28
CA THR A 53 9.65 -8.78 -10.18
C THR A 53 8.40 -8.20 -9.51
N TRP A 54 8.27 -6.88 -9.57
CA TRP A 54 7.17 -6.12 -8.99
C TRP A 54 6.44 -5.32 -10.07
N ASN A 55 5.12 -5.38 -10.08
CA ASN A 55 4.29 -4.47 -10.86
C ASN A 55 4.27 -3.10 -10.20
N VAL A 56 4.41 -2.04 -10.97
CA VAL A 56 4.24 -0.66 -10.50
C VAL A 56 2.79 -0.26 -10.72
N LYS A 57 2.11 0.16 -9.67
CA LYS A 57 0.70 0.57 -9.74
C LYS A 57 0.58 1.91 -10.48
N SER A 58 -0.37 1.96 -11.42
CA SER A 58 -0.74 3.18 -12.13
C SER A 58 -2.25 3.30 -12.16
N SER A 59 -2.79 4.46 -11.78
CA SER A 59 -4.22 4.73 -11.82
C SER A 59 -4.62 5.67 -12.97
N GLY A 60 -3.66 6.09 -13.77
CA GLY A 60 -3.88 7.05 -14.86
C GLY A 60 -4.45 8.37 -14.32
N SER A 61 -5.62 8.76 -14.85
CA SER A 61 -6.34 9.96 -14.42
C SER A 61 -7.29 9.73 -13.25
N GLU A 62 -7.44 8.48 -12.80
CA GLU A 62 -8.40 8.12 -11.76
C GLU A 62 -7.78 8.14 -10.36
N ALA A 63 -8.61 8.24 -9.33
CA ALA A 63 -8.21 8.10 -7.95
C ALA A 63 -8.58 6.70 -7.45
N TRP A 64 -7.58 5.95 -6.95
CA TRP A 64 -7.75 4.59 -6.43
C TRP A 64 -7.39 4.52 -4.93
N GLY A 65 -7.81 3.43 -4.31
CA GLY A 65 -7.41 3.11 -2.93
C GLY A 65 -5.95 2.63 -2.80
N PRO A 66 -5.36 2.76 -1.60
CA PRO A 66 -5.93 3.47 -0.46
C PRO A 66 -6.08 4.98 -0.74
N GLY A 67 -7.07 5.59 -0.11
CA GLY A 67 -7.15 7.00 -0.24
C GLY A 67 -8.48 7.53 -0.67
N PRO A 68 -8.65 8.56 -1.54
CA PRO A 68 -8.43 8.59 -2.99
C PRO A 68 -7.05 9.11 -3.38
N ASN A 69 -6.23 8.28 -4.03
CA ASN A 69 -4.90 8.64 -4.48
C ASN A 69 -4.71 8.42 -5.97
N ARG A 70 -3.90 9.25 -6.61
CA ARG A 70 -3.43 9.01 -7.97
C ARG A 70 -2.08 8.33 -7.91
N PHE A 71 -2.05 7.06 -8.27
CA PHE A 71 -0.82 6.29 -8.35
C PHE A 71 -0.15 6.49 -9.71
N SER A 72 1.17 6.66 -9.69
CA SER A 72 1.97 6.91 -10.88
C SER A 72 3.06 5.85 -11.02
N ASP A 73 3.20 5.34 -12.23
CA ASP A 73 4.28 4.45 -12.64
C ASP A 73 5.46 5.19 -13.27
N ALA A 74 5.50 6.52 -13.20
CA ALA A 74 6.65 7.30 -13.67
C ALA A 74 7.92 6.95 -12.90
N ALA A 75 9.07 7.05 -13.59
CA ALA A 75 10.38 6.83 -12.96
C ALA A 75 10.70 7.84 -11.85
N SER A 76 10.02 8.99 -11.82
CA SER A 76 10.11 9.97 -10.73
C SER A 76 9.34 9.56 -9.45
N ASN A 77 8.46 8.56 -9.54
CA ASN A 77 7.69 8.08 -8.40
C ASN A 77 8.18 6.72 -7.90
N VAL A 78 8.68 5.86 -8.81
CA VAL A 78 9.15 4.52 -8.47
C VAL A 78 10.38 4.19 -9.29
N TRP A 79 11.50 3.87 -8.64
CA TRP A 79 12.71 3.39 -9.32
C TRP A 79 13.56 2.53 -8.38
N VAL A 80 14.51 1.80 -8.95
CA VAL A 80 15.54 1.09 -8.23
C VAL A 80 16.88 1.74 -8.58
N ASP A 81 17.69 2.07 -7.58
CA ASP A 81 19.00 2.70 -7.76
C ASP A 81 20.10 1.69 -8.07
N ASP A 82 21.31 2.18 -8.36
CA ASP A 82 22.48 1.36 -8.68
C ASP A 82 22.94 0.47 -7.49
N ALA A 83 22.52 0.79 -6.27
CA ALA A 83 22.75 -0.03 -5.08
C ALA A 83 21.65 -1.12 -4.90
N GLY A 84 20.68 -1.17 -5.80
CA GLY A 84 19.57 -2.12 -5.77
C GLY A 84 18.48 -1.78 -4.76
N ARG A 85 18.39 -0.52 -4.30
CA ARG A 85 17.38 -0.05 -3.36
C ARG A 85 16.17 0.50 -4.10
N LEU A 86 14.98 0.20 -3.61
CA LEU A 86 13.73 0.70 -4.14
C LEU A 86 13.42 2.09 -3.56
N HIS A 87 13.16 3.04 -4.43
CA HIS A 87 12.70 4.37 -4.08
C HIS A 87 11.21 4.51 -4.40
N LEU A 88 10.44 5.01 -3.44
CA LEU A 88 9.05 5.40 -3.59
C LEU A 88 8.94 6.88 -3.29
N ALA A 89 8.34 7.66 -4.20
CA ALA A 89 8.18 9.10 -4.03
C ALA A 89 6.72 9.55 -4.23
N ILE A 90 6.29 10.45 -3.35
CA ILE A 90 5.12 11.31 -3.57
C ILE A 90 5.61 12.58 -4.24
N THR A 91 5.12 12.86 -5.43
CA THR A 91 5.51 14.03 -6.23
C THR A 91 4.30 14.89 -6.58
N TYR A 92 4.54 16.18 -6.83
CA TYR A 92 3.53 17.09 -7.37
C TYR A 92 3.82 17.35 -8.85
N ASP A 93 2.92 16.94 -9.71
CA ASP A 93 3.06 17.08 -11.15
C ASP A 93 1.76 17.53 -11.79
N ASN A 94 1.84 18.58 -12.61
CA ASN A 94 0.70 19.15 -13.37
C ASN A 94 -0.54 19.41 -12.48
N GLY A 95 -0.34 20.00 -11.30
CA GLY A 95 -1.43 20.33 -10.39
C GLY A 95 -1.96 19.17 -9.55
N VAL A 96 -1.32 17.98 -9.61
CA VAL A 96 -1.80 16.76 -8.95
C VAL A 96 -0.68 16.09 -8.16
N TRP A 97 -0.99 15.71 -6.93
CA TRP A 97 -0.13 14.83 -6.13
C TRP A 97 -0.21 13.39 -6.64
N LYS A 98 0.95 12.78 -6.82
CA LYS A 98 1.12 11.40 -7.29
C LYS A 98 1.70 10.54 -6.17
N SER A 99 1.07 9.42 -5.91
CA SER A 99 1.49 8.40 -4.93
C SER A 99 2.18 7.23 -5.64
N ALA A 100 2.84 6.37 -4.88
CA ALA A 100 3.59 5.24 -5.38
C ALA A 100 3.14 3.92 -4.71
N GLU A 101 3.09 2.83 -5.48
CA GLU A 101 2.90 1.47 -4.94
C GLU A 101 3.55 0.44 -5.86
N VAL A 102 4.19 -0.55 -5.25
CA VAL A 102 4.70 -1.74 -5.95
C VAL A 102 4.07 -3.01 -5.38
N ILE A 103 3.80 -3.97 -6.27
CA ILE A 103 3.09 -5.21 -5.99
C ILE A 103 3.94 -6.36 -6.48
N ALA A 104 4.43 -7.22 -5.58
CA ALA A 104 5.18 -8.40 -5.96
C ALA A 104 4.31 -9.32 -6.83
N GLN A 105 4.87 -9.86 -7.92
CA GLN A 105 4.16 -10.81 -8.77
C GLN A 105 3.98 -12.18 -8.10
N ARG A 106 4.73 -12.43 -7.02
CA ARG A 106 4.73 -13.69 -6.29
C ARG A 106 3.96 -13.59 -4.98
N SER A 107 3.08 -14.56 -4.71
CA SER A 107 2.49 -14.83 -3.41
C SER A 107 3.34 -15.85 -2.64
N PHE A 108 3.39 -15.75 -1.30
CA PHE A 108 4.26 -16.59 -0.47
C PHE A 108 3.51 -17.39 0.61
N GLY A 109 2.40 -16.89 1.14
CA GLY A 109 1.67 -17.54 2.22
C GLY A 109 2.33 -17.41 3.59
N TYR A 110 2.21 -18.43 4.42
CA TYR A 110 2.83 -18.46 5.74
C TYR A 110 4.35 -18.35 5.67
N GLY A 111 4.94 -17.60 6.57
CA GLY A 111 6.38 -17.37 6.62
C GLY A 111 6.72 -16.02 7.27
N THR A 112 7.96 -15.62 7.15
CA THR A 112 8.47 -14.36 7.65
C THR A 112 8.70 -13.41 6.50
N TYR A 113 7.99 -12.28 6.54
CA TYR A 113 8.15 -11.13 5.64
C TYR A 113 8.99 -10.09 6.35
N ARG A 114 10.06 -9.64 5.72
CA ARG A 114 10.96 -8.62 6.28
C ARG A 114 11.22 -7.55 5.27
N PHE A 115 11.17 -6.30 5.74
CA PHE A 115 11.44 -5.09 4.97
C PHE A 115 12.53 -4.31 5.70
N THR A 116 13.57 -3.93 4.98
CA THR A 116 14.59 -2.99 5.47
C THR A 116 14.32 -1.64 4.85
N ILE A 117 14.19 -0.61 5.67
CA ILE A 117 14.01 0.78 5.24
C ILE A 117 15.33 1.49 5.43
N ASP A 118 15.83 2.16 4.39
CA ASP A 118 17.12 2.87 4.35
C ASP A 118 16.90 4.40 4.33
N SER A 119 15.85 4.87 4.98
CA SER A 119 15.57 6.29 5.17
C SER A 119 14.85 6.51 6.51
N PRO A 120 14.94 7.72 7.11
CA PRO A 120 14.13 8.06 8.27
C PRO A 120 12.63 8.07 7.91
N VAL A 121 11.80 7.41 8.73
CA VAL A 121 10.33 7.41 8.57
C VAL A 121 9.58 7.84 9.82
N ASP A 122 10.30 8.22 10.87
CA ASP A 122 9.75 8.76 12.12
C ASP A 122 9.13 10.15 11.95
N GLY A 123 9.67 10.95 11.02
CA GLY A 123 9.29 12.32 10.72
C GLY A 123 8.45 12.52 9.47
N LEU A 124 7.79 11.49 8.95
CA LEU A 124 6.90 11.65 7.79
C LEU A 124 5.82 12.71 8.05
N ASP A 125 5.48 13.47 6.99
CA ASP A 125 4.38 14.44 7.06
C ASP A 125 3.10 13.76 7.57
N PRO A 126 2.29 14.41 8.41
CA PRO A 126 1.10 13.79 9.00
C PRO A 126 0.11 13.19 8.00
N ASN A 127 0.06 13.71 6.77
CA ASN A 127 -0.80 13.18 5.70
C ASN A 127 -0.15 12.05 4.90
N VAL A 128 1.12 11.75 5.13
CA VAL A 128 1.85 10.70 4.42
C VAL A 128 1.73 9.36 5.16
N VAL A 129 1.54 8.31 4.40
CA VAL A 129 1.50 6.92 4.89
C VAL A 129 2.49 6.08 4.08
N LEU A 130 3.42 5.43 4.76
CA LEU A 130 4.19 4.32 4.21
C LEU A 130 3.55 3.01 4.69
N GLY A 131 3.14 2.15 3.76
CA GLY A 131 2.59 0.82 4.04
C GLY A 131 3.50 -0.29 3.54
N LEU A 132 3.74 -1.28 4.39
CA LEU A 132 4.39 -2.55 4.12
C LEU A 132 3.35 -3.63 4.43
N PHE A 133 2.82 -4.33 3.42
CA PHE A 133 1.63 -5.14 3.65
C PHE A 133 1.48 -6.33 2.69
N THR A 134 0.54 -7.21 3.01
CA THR A 134 0.02 -8.22 2.09
C THR A 134 -1.40 -7.86 1.67
N TRP A 135 -1.77 -8.21 0.44
CA TRP A 135 -3.12 -7.97 -0.09
C TRP A 135 -3.50 -8.99 -1.15
N ASN A 136 -4.78 -9.35 -1.17
CA ASN A 136 -5.44 -10.09 -2.24
C ASN A 136 -6.74 -9.39 -2.64
N ASP A 137 -7.10 -9.40 -3.92
CA ASP A 137 -8.33 -8.77 -4.40
C ASP A 137 -9.59 -9.56 -3.98
N ASP A 138 -9.46 -10.85 -3.60
CA ASP A 138 -10.53 -11.61 -2.95
C ASP A 138 -10.79 -11.04 -1.54
N PRO A 139 -12.05 -10.65 -1.21
CA PRO A 139 -12.38 -10.08 0.10
C PRO A 139 -12.33 -11.08 1.26
N ALA A 140 -12.10 -12.36 0.99
CA ALA A 140 -11.97 -13.37 2.04
C ALA A 140 -10.85 -13.04 3.02
N PHE A 141 -11.13 -13.23 4.32
CA PHE A 141 -10.20 -12.89 5.41
C PHE A 141 -9.74 -11.43 5.40
N ASN A 142 -10.64 -10.49 5.03
CA ASN A 142 -10.31 -9.07 4.88
C ASN A 142 -9.10 -8.86 3.95
N HIS A 143 -9.19 -9.44 2.74
CA HIS A 143 -8.14 -9.36 1.71
C HIS A 143 -6.80 -10.00 2.11
N ARG A 144 -6.76 -10.78 3.18
CA ARG A 144 -5.53 -11.37 3.78
C ARG A 144 -4.49 -10.31 4.12
N GLU A 145 -4.97 -9.15 4.56
CA GLU A 145 -4.14 -7.97 4.80
C GLU A 145 -3.52 -8.01 6.19
N ILE A 146 -2.20 -7.90 6.20
CA ILE A 146 -1.34 -7.79 7.38
C ILE A 146 -0.42 -6.60 7.12
N ASP A 147 -0.40 -5.61 8.04
CA ASP A 147 0.21 -4.31 7.79
C ASP A 147 1.26 -3.94 8.83
N ILE A 148 2.32 -3.30 8.36
CA ILE A 148 3.17 -2.38 9.13
C ILE A 148 3.07 -1.03 8.44
N GLU A 149 2.61 -0.01 9.16
CA GLU A 149 2.39 1.30 8.59
C GLU A 149 3.05 2.39 9.43
N PHE A 150 3.58 3.42 8.74
CA PHE A 150 4.16 4.61 9.35
C PHE A 150 3.33 5.82 8.94
N SER A 151 2.60 6.39 9.91
CA SER A 151 1.73 7.55 9.69
C SER A 151 1.22 8.15 11.00
N ARG A 152 0.90 9.44 10.95
CA ARG A 152 0.08 10.16 11.94
C ARG A 152 -1.37 10.32 11.52
N TRP A 153 -1.78 9.74 10.38
CA TRP A 153 -3.17 9.73 9.90
C TRP A 153 -3.82 11.11 9.85
N GLY A 154 -3.09 12.10 9.33
CA GLY A 154 -3.55 13.48 9.19
C GLY A 154 -3.52 14.30 10.47
N ASN A 155 -3.13 13.72 11.62
CA ASN A 155 -3.08 14.42 12.90
C ASN A 155 -1.63 14.76 13.30
N PRO A 156 -1.16 16.01 13.15
CA PRO A 156 0.19 16.40 13.53
C PRO A 156 0.47 16.28 15.04
N LEU A 157 -0.58 16.25 15.87
CA LEU A 157 -0.48 16.14 17.32
C LEU A 157 -0.50 14.69 17.83
N ASP A 158 -0.68 13.68 16.94
CA ASP A 158 -0.59 12.29 17.33
C ASP A 158 0.84 11.94 17.70
N ALA A 159 1.06 11.55 18.95
CA ALA A 159 2.36 11.14 19.43
C ALA A 159 2.82 9.80 18.82
N THR A 160 1.89 8.98 18.31
CA THR A 160 2.19 7.73 17.64
C THR A 160 2.34 7.95 16.14
N ASN A 161 3.34 7.32 15.53
CA ASN A 161 3.65 7.46 14.11
C ASN A 161 3.84 6.11 13.40
N ALA A 162 3.56 5.01 14.07
CA ALA A 162 3.66 3.66 13.52
C ALA A 162 2.56 2.76 14.06
N GLN A 163 2.20 1.74 13.30
CA GLN A 163 1.25 0.71 13.73
C GLN A 163 1.52 -0.65 13.09
N TYR A 164 1.04 -1.69 13.78
CA TYR A 164 0.87 -3.04 13.25
C TYR A 164 -0.61 -3.36 13.21
N THR A 165 -1.07 -3.99 12.13
CA THR A 165 -2.48 -4.35 11.97
C THR A 165 -2.61 -5.75 11.38
N VAL A 166 -3.61 -6.48 11.85
CA VAL A 166 -4.19 -7.64 11.16
C VAL A 166 -5.64 -7.27 10.88
N GLN A 167 -6.00 -7.10 9.62
CA GLN A 167 -7.31 -6.57 9.26
C GLN A 167 -8.48 -7.44 9.78
N PRO A 168 -9.66 -6.83 10.16
CA PRO A 168 -10.00 -5.41 9.98
C PRO A 168 -9.53 -4.54 11.15
N TYR A 169 -8.98 -3.37 10.83
CA TYR A 169 -8.51 -2.37 11.80
C TYR A 169 -9.62 -1.82 12.72
N THR A 170 -10.88 -2.00 12.37
CA THR A 170 -12.05 -1.51 13.13
C THR A 170 -12.16 -2.14 14.52
N SER A 171 -11.51 -3.26 14.75
CA SER A 171 -11.36 -3.87 16.06
C SER A 171 -10.05 -3.41 16.70
N SER A 172 -10.12 -2.73 17.84
CA SER A 172 -8.94 -2.25 18.58
C SER A 172 -7.98 -3.36 19.01
N ALA A 173 -8.44 -4.59 19.03
CA ALA A 173 -7.62 -5.75 19.35
C ALA A 173 -6.85 -6.31 18.15
N ASN A 174 -7.10 -5.79 16.94
CA ASN A 174 -6.44 -6.19 15.71
C ASN A 174 -5.30 -5.25 15.31
N LEU A 175 -5.06 -4.20 16.09
CA LEU A 175 -3.98 -3.25 15.83
C LEU A 175 -3.27 -2.83 17.11
N THR A 176 -2.03 -2.37 16.97
CA THR A 176 -1.30 -1.67 18.01
C THR A 176 -0.54 -0.50 17.41
N ARG A 177 -0.71 0.70 18.02
CA ARG A 177 0.04 1.90 17.64
C ARG A 177 1.22 2.11 18.58
N TRP A 178 2.29 2.69 18.04
CA TRP A 178 3.50 2.97 18.81
C TRP A 178 4.27 4.14 18.21
N THR A 179 5.29 4.62 18.91
CA THR A 179 6.14 5.72 18.47
C THR A 179 7.49 5.18 18.05
N LEU A 180 7.81 5.31 16.76
CA LEU A 180 9.18 5.18 16.27
C LEU A 180 9.93 6.44 16.66
N GLN A 181 10.95 6.30 17.49
CA GLN A 181 11.76 7.43 17.94
C GLN A 181 12.63 7.97 16.81
N PRO A 182 12.96 9.28 16.84
CA PRO A 182 13.88 9.87 15.87
C PRO A 182 15.29 9.27 15.99
N GLY A 183 16.05 9.37 14.89
CA GLY A 183 17.46 9.02 14.87
C GLY A 183 17.78 7.69 14.18
N TYR A 184 16.80 6.99 13.64
CA TYR A 184 17.04 5.80 12.85
C TYR A 184 17.09 6.14 11.36
N SER A 185 18.32 6.20 10.79
CA SER A 185 18.53 6.35 9.36
C SER A 185 18.20 5.06 8.58
N ALA A 186 18.21 3.91 9.27
CA ALA A 186 17.80 2.63 8.72
C ALA A 186 17.12 1.79 9.82
N SER A 187 16.13 0.98 9.41
CA SER A 187 15.38 0.12 10.31
C SER A 187 14.87 -1.14 9.58
N SER A 188 14.61 -2.21 10.34
CA SER A 188 14.08 -3.46 9.82
C SER A 188 12.77 -3.80 10.49
N HIS A 189 11.78 -4.13 9.67
CA HIS A 189 10.42 -4.40 10.10
C HIS A 189 9.95 -5.72 9.51
N SER A 190 9.35 -6.57 10.33
CA SER A 190 8.93 -7.89 9.90
C SER A 190 7.68 -8.36 10.62
N TRP A 191 7.00 -9.32 9.99
CA TRP A 191 6.08 -10.21 10.69
C TRP A 191 6.37 -11.65 10.32
N ARG A 192 6.15 -12.54 11.29
CA ARG A 192 6.06 -13.98 11.05
C ARG A 192 4.59 -14.38 11.09
N TRP A 193 4.09 -14.83 9.96
CA TRP A 193 2.72 -15.27 9.79
C TRP A 193 2.63 -16.78 9.81
N SER A 194 1.75 -17.32 10.66
CA SER A 194 1.48 -18.74 10.79
C SER A 194 -0.02 -18.97 11.00
N SER A 195 -0.46 -20.23 10.99
CA SER A 195 -1.85 -20.58 11.29
C SER A 195 -2.27 -20.28 12.75
N ARG A 196 -1.32 -19.91 13.62
CA ARG A 196 -1.56 -19.70 15.07
C ARG A 196 -1.34 -18.25 15.51
N SER A 197 -0.56 -17.48 14.78
CA SER A 197 -0.21 -16.11 15.15
C SER A 197 0.32 -15.32 13.97
N VAL A 198 0.26 -13.98 14.12
CA VAL A 198 1.07 -13.04 13.36
C VAL A 198 1.95 -12.30 14.38
N ALA A 199 3.26 -12.55 14.34
CA ALA A 199 4.21 -11.96 15.29
C ALA A 199 5.03 -10.88 14.59
N PHE A 200 4.83 -9.62 15.00
CA PHE A 200 5.50 -8.44 14.45
C PHE A 200 6.74 -8.08 15.24
N GLN A 201 7.75 -7.59 14.55
CA GLN A 201 8.98 -7.08 15.14
C GLN A 201 9.53 -5.92 14.31
N SER A 202 9.97 -4.87 14.99
CA SER A 202 10.78 -3.79 14.43
C SER A 202 12.09 -3.68 15.18
N SER A 203 13.17 -3.41 14.46
CA SER A 203 14.51 -3.25 15.00
C SER A 203 15.29 -2.17 14.24
N ALA A 204 16.27 -1.55 14.90
CA ALA A 204 17.21 -0.63 14.28
C ALA A 204 18.57 -0.80 14.96
N PHE A 205 19.66 -0.72 14.16
CA PHE A 205 21.03 -0.90 14.64
C PHE A 205 21.23 -2.17 15.49
N GLY A 206 20.55 -3.26 15.11
CA GLY A 206 20.59 -4.54 15.83
C GLY A 206 19.74 -4.63 17.11
N ASN A 207 19.13 -3.53 17.54
CA ASN A 207 18.29 -3.49 18.74
C ASN A 207 16.80 -3.61 18.37
N GLN A 208 16.06 -4.41 19.16
CA GLN A 208 14.62 -4.48 19.05
C GLN A 208 14.00 -3.18 19.57
N ILE A 209 13.16 -2.52 18.77
CA ILE A 209 12.47 -1.26 19.13
C ILE A 209 10.97 -1.46 19.39
N LYS A 210 10.36 -2.49 18.79
CA LYS A 210 8.95 -2.85 19.02
C LYS A 210 8.71 -4.30 18.67
N GLN A 211 7.81 -4.93 19.42
CA GLN A 211 7.21 -6.22 19.07
C GLN A 211 5.74 -6.26 19.45
N TRP A 212 4.98 -7.08 18.76
CA TRP A 212 3.59 -7.39 19.08
C TRP A 212 3.20 -8.73 18.47
N SER A 213 2.34 -9.50 19.16
CA SER A 213 1.84 -10.78 18.67
C SER A 213 0.33 -10.79 18.64
N TYR A 214 -0.24 -10.98 17.47
CA TYR A 214 -1.65 -11.24 17.26
C TYR A 214 -1.93 -12.75 17.31
N THR A 215 -2.72 -13.20 18.30
CA THR A 215 -2.98 -14.62 18.56
C THR A 215 -4.45 -15.01 18.50
N ARG A 216 -5.33 -14.11 18.06
CA ARG A 216 -6.75 -14.36 17.89
C ARG A 216 -6.98 -15.26 16.66
N ARG A 217 -7.03 -16.57 16.86
CA ARG A 217 -7.07 -17.57 15.78
C ARG A 217 -8.14 -17.34 14.72
N ALA A 218 -9.33 -16.88 15.13
CA ALA A 218 -10.45 -16.62 14.21
C ALA A 218 -10.18 -15.43 13.26
N GLY A 219 -9.29 -14.50 13.63
CA GLY A 219 -8.91 -13.36 12.84
C GLY A 219 -7.60 -13.52 12.05
N ILE A 220 -6.88 -14.62 12.23
CA ILE A 220 -5.67 -14.88 11.47
C ILE A 220 -6.07 -15.26 10.03
N PRO A 221 -5.64 -14.50 9.00
CA PRO A 221 -5.96 -14.85 7.63
C PRO A 221 -5.33 -16.20 7.25
N LYS A 222 -5.98 -16.92 6.33
CA LYS A 222 -5.40 -18.09 5.69
C LYS A 222 -4.78 -17.65 4.37
N PRO A 223 -3.61 -18.20 3.98
CA PRO A 223 -3.01 -17.92 2.67
C PRO A 223 -3.98 -18.17 1.53
N GLY A 224 -3.91 -17.38 0.46
CA GLY A 224 -4.81 -17.51 -0.67
C GLY A 224 -4.47 -16.61 -1.85
N GLY A 225 -3.18 -16.45 -2.18
CA GLY A 225 -2.74 -15.69 -3.32
C GLY A 225 -2.48 -14.19 -3.04
N GLU A 226 -2.38 -13.81 -1.76
CA GLU A 226 -1.96 -12.47 -1.35
C GLU A 226 -0.52 -12.18 -1.78
N ASN A 227 -0.29 -10.94 -2.22
CA ASN A 227 1.03 -10.47 -2.63
C ASN A 227 1.60 -9.51 -1.59
N PRO A 228 2.92 -9.52 -1.34
CA PRO A 228 3.59 -8.41 -0.69
C PRO A 228 3.44 -7.14 -1.51
N ARG A 229 3.16 -6.04 -0.83
CA ARG A 229 3.03 -4.71 -1.42
C ARG A 229 3.77 -3.68 -0.57
N ILE A 230 4.25 -2.64 -1.21
CA ILE A 230 4.88 -1.50 -0.57
C ILE A 230 4.28 -0.24 -1.20
N ASN A 231 3.70 0.65 -0.41
CA ASN A 231 3.15 1.89 -0.91
C ASN A 231 3.57 3.12 -0.10
N LEU A 232 3.58 4.26 -0.77
CA LEU A 232 3.74 5.58 -0.18
C LEU A 232 2.60 6.43 -0.74
N TRP A 233 1.67 6.86 0.15
CA TRP A 233 0.42 7.46 -0.26
C TRP A 233 -0.07 8.56 0.69
N LEU A 234 -1.09 9.29 0.27
CA LEU A 234 -1.64 10.43 0.99
C LEU A 234 -2.95 10.05 1.68
N PHE A 235 -2.97 10.17 3.00
CA PHE A 235 -4.16 9.92 3.80
C PHE A 235 -5.32 10.81 3.35
N ARG A 236 -6.46 10.17 2.97
CA ARG A 236 -7.63 10.83 2.38
C ARG A 236 -7.34 11.64 1.11
N GLY A 237 -6.24 11.37 0.42
CA GLY A 237 -5.81 12.16 -0.74
C GLY A 237 -5.36 13.59 -0.42
N ALA A 238 -5.18 13.91 0.86
CA ALA A 238 -4.78 15.25 1.29
C ALA A 238 -3.29 15.48 1.01
N ALA A 239 -2.96 16.62 0.41
CA ALA A 239 -1.57 17.02 0.17
C ALA A 239 -0.73 16.96 1.45
N PRO A 240 0.59 16.74 1.37
CA PRO A 240 1.48 16.92 2.52
C PRO A 240 1.25 18.30 3.14
N GLN A 241 1.16 18.38 4.48
CA GLN A 241 0.86 19.64 5.18
C GLN A 241 1.95 20.68 4.96
N ASN A 242 3.19 20.25 4.75
CA ASN A 242 4.32 21.13 4.44
C ASN A 242 4.41 21.48 2.94
N GLY A 243 3.57 20.89 2.07
CA GLY A 243 3.55 21.14 0.63
C GLY A 243 4.78 20.61 -0.13
N LEU A 244 5.60 19.75 0.48
CA LEU A 244 6.82 19.24 -0.12
C LEU A 244 6.65 17.80 -0.62
N PRO A 245 7.34 17.41 -1.70
CA PRO A 245 7.48 16.00 -2.10
C PRO A 245 8.11 15.17 -0.99
N VAL A 246 7.79 13.88 -0.97
CA VAL A 246 8.30 12.92 0.02
C VAL A 246 8.89 11.73 -0.68
N GLU A 247 10.03 11.26 -0.21
CA GLU A 247 10.70 10.05 -0.68
C GLU A 247 10.98 9.11 0.48
N VAL A 248 10.81 7.80 0.23
CA VAL A 248 11.22 6.73 1.14
C VAL A 248 12.03 5.71 0.36
N ILE A 249 13.12 5.25 0.96
CA ILE A 249 14.04 4.27 0.38
C ILE A 249 13.86 2.94 1.11
N ILE A 250 13.53 1.89 0.36
CA ILE A 250 13.44 0.52 0.84
C ILE A 250 14.71 -0.22 0.40
N GLY A 251 15.56 -0.56 1.37
CA GLY A 251 16.84 -1.21 1.10
C GLY A 251 16.66 -2.66 0.67
N ARG A 252 15.67 -3.38 1.24
CA ARG A 252 15.48 -4.80 0.95
C ARG A 252 14.11 -5.32 1.34
N PHE A 253 13.61 -6.30 0.57
CA PHE A 253 12.54 -7.21 0.95
C PHE A 253 13.08 -8.65 1.02
N GLU A 254 12.68 -9.41 2.04
CA GLU A 254 13.05 -10.81 2.21
C GLU A 254 11.85 -11.63 2.65
N PHE A 255 11.75 -12.85 2.12
CA PHE A 255 10.81 -13.85 2.59
C PHE A 255 11.55 -15.13 3.02
N ALA A 256 11.18 -15.66 4.19
CA ALA A 256 11.63 -16.96 4.68
C ALA A 256 10.39 -17.78 5.11
N PRO A 257 10.24 -19.04 4.63
CA PRO A 257 9.11 -19.92 4.95
C PRO A 257 9.08 -20.38 6.41
#